data_307cc9e353b5fa64c1aa3ed1cd58cd97
#
_entry.id   307cc9e353b5fa64c1aa3ed1cd58cd97
#
_cell.length_a   1.000
_cell.length_b   1.000
_cell.length_c   1.000
_cell.angle_alpha   90.00
_cell.angle_beta   90.00
_cell.angle_gamma   90.00
#
_symmetry.space_group_name_H-M   'P 1'
#
loop_
_entity.id
_entity.type
_entity.pdbx_description
1 polymer ?
#
loop_
_entity_poly.entity_id
_entity_poly.type
_entity_poly.pdbx_seq_one_letter_code
_entity_poly.pdbx_strand_id
1 'polypeptide(L)'
;MKRVLFLCSANSARSIMAEALLRHYAGDQFEVHSAGTEPEPVDPRSLAAIQAFGLPAQDSYAKNVKDYQDQHFDYVISLCEKAHQDCRYWPHTGVTMAWDFPDPKTSTDPKAFARILQEISDRIRLFIMVNEKSVDSAIKPLQAVDFYKLLADETRLLSLLLIEQEGELCVCELMEALDQLQPKISRHLSQLRKAGLLLDRRQGQWVFYRLHPLLNDWMREVLQQTRQHNPALLTQACARLQAMHNRPSKC
;
A
#
# COMPACT_ATOMS: atom_id res chain seq x y z
N MET A 1 21.42 7.36 -4.66
CA MET A 1 20.59 6.23 -4.24
C MET A 1 20.36 6.32 -2.74
N LYS A 2 19.13 6.29 -2.26
CA LYS A 2 18.86 6.31 -0.81
C LYS A 2 19.07 4.92 -0.23
N ARG A 3 19.66 4.83 0.96
CA ARG A 3 19.95 3.55 1.62
C ARG A 3 18.89 3.21 2.65
N VAL A 4 18.33 2.00 2.56
CA VAL A 4 17.26 1.51 3.44
C VAL A 4 17.71 0.23 4.14
N LEU A 5 17.56 0.19 5.46
CA LEU A 5 17.81 -0.99 6.29
C LEU A 5 16.52 -1.46 6.95
N PHE A 6 16.09 -2.67 6.63
CA PHE A 6 14.98 -3.33 7.31
C PHE A 6 15.49 -4.18 8.49
N LEU A 7 14.91 -4.00 9.67
CA LEU A 7 15.28 -4.69 10.88
C LEU A 7 14.16 -5.58 11.43
N CYS A 8 14.53 -6.78 11.85
CA CYS A 8 13.71 -7.62 12.70
C CYS A 8 14.63 -8.42 13.65
N SER A 9 14.10 -9.17 14.61
CA SER A 9 14.94 -9.91 15.55
C SER A 9 15.84 -10.92 14.85
N ALA A 10 15.26 -11.85 14.09
CA ALA A 10 15.97 -13.00 13.53
C ALA A 10 16.51 -12.84 12.10
N ASN A 11 16.11 -11.81 11.35
CA ASN A 11 16.39 -11.68 9.91
C ASN A 11 16.12 -12.97 9.11
N SER A 12 15.05 -13.67 9.47
CA SER A 12 14.68 -14.97 8.87
C SER A 12 13.36 -14.96 8.11
N ALA A 13 12.51 -13.93 8.30
CA ALA A 13 11.21 -13.82 7.64
C ALA A 13 10.90 -12.40 7.18
N ARG A 14 10.30 -11.57 8.05
CA ARG A 14 9.74 -10.24 7.70
C ARG A 14 10.72 -9.33 6.99
N SER A 15 11.93 -9.15 7.50
CA SER A 15 12.94 -8.26 6.92
C SER A 15 13.54 -8.79 5.61
N ILE A 16 13.63 -10.12 5.46
CA ILE A 16 14.02 -10.77 4.19
C ILE A 16 12.97 -10.51 3.12
N MET A 17 11.67 -10.68 3.46
CA MET A 17 10.57 -10.39 2.55
C MET A 17 10.54 -8.90 2.16
N ALA A 18 10.76 -8.00 3.12
CA ALA A 18 10.78 -6.56 2.87
C ALA A 18 11.94 -6.15 1.96
N GLU A 19 13.15 -6.70 2.17
CA GLU A 19 14.31 -6.47 1.32
C GLU A 19 14.03 -6.91 -0.12
N ALA A 20 13.50 -8.12 -0.32
CA ALA A 20 13.17 -8.64 -1.64
C ALA A 20 12.13 -7.77 -2.36
N LEU A 21 11.08 -7.34 -1.66
CA LEU A 21 10.02 -6.51 -2.21
C LEU A 21 10.50 -5.10 -2.60
N LEU A 22 11.23 -4.40 -1.72
CA LEU A 22 11.69 -3.05 -2.03
C LEU A 22 12.75 -3.06 -3.14
N ARG A 23 13.64 -4.05 -3.14
CA ARG A 23 14.61 -4.24 -4.22
C ARG A 23 13.92 -4.49 -5.58
N HIS A 24 12.84 -5.26 -5.58
CA HIS A 24 12.07 -5.52 -6.80
C HIS A 24 11.32 -4.27 -7.31
N TYR A 25 10.66 -3.52 -6.40
CA TYR A 25 9.82 -2.41 -6.80
C TYR A 25 10.59 -1.13 -7.15
N ALA A 26 11.73 -0.89 -6.49
CA ALA A 26 12.46 0.36 -6.58
C ALA A 26 13.98 0.20 -6.31
N GLY A 27 14.57 -0.91 -6.74
CA GLY A 27 15.99 -1.18 -6.59
C GLY A 27 16.90 -0.25 -7.41
N ASP A 28 16.34 0.47 -8.36
CA ASP A 28 16.99 1.57 -9.09
C ASP A 28 17.08 2.87 -8.28
N GLN A 29 16.20 3.04 -7.27
CA GLN A 29 16.11 4.24 -6.42
C GLN A 29 16.70 4.03 -5.03
N PHE A 30 16.60 2.80 -4.51
CA PHE A 30 17.01 2.42 -3.16
C PHE A 30 18.07 1.31 -3.17
N GLU A 31 19.15 1.53 -2.41
CA GLU A 31 20.06 0.47 -1.99
C GLU A 31 19.46 -0.19 -0.73
N VAL A 32 19.05 -1.45 -0.86
CA VAL A 32 18.22 -2.12 0.14
C VAL A 32 18.98 -3.20 0.88
N HIS A 33 18.92 -3.15 2.20
CA HIS A 33 19.53 -4.11 3.13
C HIS A 33 18.50 -4.61 4.15
N SER A 34 18.76 -5.77 4.73
CA SER A 34 18.05 -6.25 5.93
C SER A 34 19.03 -6.88 6.92
N ALA A 35 18.69 -6.81 8.22
CA ALA A 35 19.50 -7.41 9.27
C ALA A 35 18.65 -7.82 10.49
N GLY A 36 19.22 -8.62 11.38
CA GLY A 36 18.64 -9.04 12.64
C GLY A 36 19.55 -8.78 13.82
N THR A 37 18.96 -8.53 14.99
CA THR A 37 19.70 -8.41 16.26
C THR A 37 20.24 -9.76 16.73
N GLU A 38 19.51 -10.84 16.41
CA GLU A 38 19.85 -12.24 16.71
C GLU A 38 19.56 -13.09 15.44
N PRO A 39 20.46 -13.08 14.43
CA PRO A 39 20.20 -13.74 13.15
C PRO A 39 19.99 -15.25 13.29
N GLU A 40 18.95 -15.77 12.65
CA GLU A 40 18.67 -17.19 12.50
C GLU A 40 18.69 -17.59 11.01
N PRO A 41 18.82 -18.86 10.66
CA PRO A 41 18.66 -19.32 9.28
C PRO A 41 17.34 -18.83 8.69
N VAL A 42 17.37 -18.44 7.41
CA VAL A 42 16.16 -17.97 6.72
C VAL A 42 15.09 -19.07 6.72
N ASP A 43 13.89 -18.72 7.12
CA ASP A 43 12.76 -19.67 7.16
C ASP A 43 12.38 -20.08 5.73
N PRO A 44 12.37 -21.38 5.40
CA PRO A 44 12.03 -21.85 4.05
C PRO A 44 10.63 -21.38 3.56
N ARG A 45 9.71 -21.15 4.49
CA ARG A 45 8.37 -20.63 4.16
C ARG A 45 8.43 -19.17 3.69
N SER A 46 9.40 -18.38 4.17
CA SER A 46 9.66 -17.03 3.65
C SER A 46 10.12 -17.08 2.20
N LEU A 47 11.07 -17.96 1.89
CA LEU A 47 11.58 -18.14 0.53
C LEU A 47 10.49 -18.64 -0.41
N ALA A 48 9.67 -19.59 0.04
CA ALA A 48 8.54 -20.10 -0.72
C ALA A 48 7.50 -19.00 -1.00
N ALA A 49 7.21 -18.13 -0.02
CA ALA A 49 6.29 -17.01 -0.19
C ALA A 49 6.84 -15.98 -1.18
N ILE A 50 8.14 -15.64 -1.11
CA ILE A 50 8.81 -14.74 -2.06
C ILE A 50 8.74 -15.31 -3.48
N GLN A 51 9.04 -16.60 -3.67
CA GLN A 51 8.97 -17.26 -4.97
C GLN A 51 7.54 -17.34 -5.52
N ALA A 52 6.56 -17.67 -4.67
CA ALA A 52 5.14 -17.69 -5.06
C ALA A 52 4.62 -16.31 -5.44
N PHE A 53 5.21 -15.25 -4.89
CA PHE A 53 4.92 -13.86 -5.26
C PHE A 53 5.56 -13.44 -6.60
N GLY A 54 6.41 -14.32 -7.19
CA GLY A 54 7.11 -14.09 -8.46
C GLY A 54 8.44 -13.35 -8.31
N LEU A 55 9.05 -13.34 -7.12
CA LEU A 55 10.33 -12.68 -6.85
C LEU A 55 11.49 -13.68 -6.72
N PRO A 56 12.73 -13.27 -7.09
CA PRO A 56 13.91 -14.09 -6.84
C PRO A 56 14.20 -14.20 -5.33
N ALA A 57 14.48 -15.41 -4.85
CA ALA A 57 14.79 -15.69 -3.46
C ALA A 57 16.24 -16.21 -3.23
N GLN A 58 17.03 -16.37 -4.31
CA GLN A 58 18.30 -17.08 -4.29
C GLN A 58 19.40 -16.37 -3.46
N ASP A 59 19.34 -15.03 -3.38
CA ASP A 59 20.36 -14.24 -2.66
C ASP A 59 19.91 -13.85 -1.24
N SER A 60 18.86 -14.51 -0.73
CA SER A 60 18.34 -14.23 0.59
C SER A 60 19.11 -15.00 1.67
N TYR A 61 19.83 -14.28 2.53
CA TYR A 61 20.54 -14.85 3.69
C TYR A 61 20.39 -13.94 4.91
N ALA A 62 20.55 -14.54 6.09
CA ALA A 62 20.46 -13.82 7.36
C ALA A 62 21.76 -13.03 7.62
N LYS A 63 21.61 -11.77 8.03
CA LYS A 63 22.71 -10.82 8.28
C LYS A 63 22.59 -10.26 9.69
N ASN A 64 23.72 -10.02 10.32
CA ASN A 64 23.76 -9.42 11.66
C ASN A 64 23.69 -7.89 11.56
N VAL A 65 22.92 -7.27 12.45
CA VAL A 65 22.83 -5.82 12.55
C VAL A 65 24.18 -5.16 12.83
N LYS A 66 25.09 -5.87 13.51
CA LYS A 66 26.46 -5.39 13.80
C LYS A 66 27.28 -5.11 12.56
N ASP A 67 27.00 -5.78 11.44
CA ASP A 67 27.72 -5.59 10.18
C ASP A 67 27.39 -4.25 9.51
N TYR A 68 26.38 -3.54 10.04
CA TYR A 68 25.87 -2.28 9.52
C TYR A 68 26.01 -1.09 10.47
N GLN A 69 26.52 -1.28 11.69
CA GLN A 69 26.54 -0.26 12.75
C GLN A 69 27.27 1.03 12.36
N ASP A 70 28.34 0.93 11.57
CA ASP A 70 29.16 2.07 11.15
C ASP A 70 28.72 2.64 9.79
N GLN A 71 27.60 2.14 9.26
CA GLN A 71 27.10 2.57 7.96
C GLN A 71 25.95 3.56 8.11
N HIS A 72 25.93 4.57 7.22
CA HIS A 72 24.83 5.52 7.14
C HIS A 72 23.66 4.92 6.35
N PHE A 73 22.44 5.09 6.88
CA PHE A 73 21.18 4.78 6.21
C PHE A 73 20.26 6.00 6.21
N ASP A 74 19.64 6.28 5.07
CA ASP A 74 18.60 7.33 4.99
C ASP A 74 17.35 6.90 5.77
N TYR A 75 17.05 5.58 5.75
CA TYR A 75 15.93 4.99 6.46
C TYR A 75 16.34 3.72 7.18
N VAL A 76 15.99 3.63 8.45
CA VAL A 76 16.05 2.40 9.26
C VAL A 76 14.63 2.03 9.67
N ILE A 77 14.15 0.88 9.20
CA ILE A 77 12.73 0.47 9.35
C ILE A 77 12.67 -0.83 10.13
N SER A 78 12.19 -0.78 11.37
CA SER A 78 11.95 -1.98 12.19
C SER A 78 10.60 -2.60 11.86
N LEU A 79 10.56 -3.94 11.75
CA LEU A 79 9.39 -4.72 11.35
C LEU A 79 8.78 -5.52 12.53
N CYS A 80 9.28 -5.33 13.73
CA CYS A 80 8.74 -5.89 14.96
C CYS A 80 9.12 -5.03 16.15
N GLU A 81 8.33 -5.10 17.21
CA GLU A 81 8.52 -4.31 18.42
C GLU A 81 9.90 -4.54 19.06
N LYS A 82 10.36 -5.81 19.17
CA LYS A 82 11.69 -6.12 19.76
C LYS A 82 12.81 -5.40 19.00
N ALA A 83 12.85 -5.49 17.67
CA ALA A 83 13.85 -4.81 16.87
C ALA A 83 13.73 -3.27 16.96
N HIS A 84 12.52 -2.76 17.14
CA HIS A 84 12.31 -1.32 17.38
C HIS A 84 12.90 -0.87 18.71
N GLN A 85 12.73 -1.63 19.78
CA GLN A 85 13.28 -1.33 21.10
C GLN A 85 14.82 -1.45 21.09
N ASP A 86 15.36 -2.53 20.51
CA ASP A 86 16.79 -2.82 20.43
C ASP A 86 17.58 -1.80 19.57
N CYS A 87 16.94 -1.27 18.53
CA CYS A 87 17.55 -0.36 17.55
C CYS A 87 16.93 1.04 17.55
N ARG A 88 16.34 1.46 18.67
CA ARG A 88 15.65 2.76 18.80
C ARG A 88 16.53 3.97 18.50
N TYR A 89 17.82 3.85 18.77
CA TYR A 89 18.81 4.87 18.48
C TYR A 89 19.86 4.28 17.54
N TRP A 90 19.59 4.34 16.26
CA TRP A 90 20.56 3.97 15.24
C TRP A 90 21.51 5.16 15.01
N PRO A 91 22.83 5.01 15.25
CA PRO A 91 23.78 6.06 14.93
C PRO A 91 23.81 6.27 13.41
N HIS A 92 23.96 7.53 12.98
CA HIS A 92 24.10 7.88 11.56
C HIS A 92 22.88 7.55 10.66
N THR A 93 21.64 7.61 11.19
CA THR A 93 20.43 7.46 10.38
C THR A 93 19.73 8.79 10.11
N GLY A 94 19.14 8.92 8.92
CA GLY A 94 18.26 10.05 8.58
C GLY A 94 16.91 9.93 9.27
N VAL A 95 16.17 8.84 9.03
CA VAL A 95 14.82 8.60 9.57
C VAL A 95 14.69 7.18 10.10
N THR A 96 14.21 7.04 11.32
CA THR A 96 13.82 5.74 11.90
C THR A 96 12.31 5.58 11.87
N MET A 97 11.81 4.44 11.40
CA MET A 97 10.39 4.10 11.33
C MET A 97 10.12 2.74 11.98
N ALA A 98 8.95 2.61 12.61
CA ALA A 98 8.44 1.34 13.11
C ALA A 98 7.25 0.88 12.27
N TRP A 99 7.39 -0.30 11.64
CA TRP A 99 6.31 -1.00 10.94
C TRP A 99 6.10 -2.32 11.68
N ASP A 100 5.15 -2.38 12.57
CA ASP A 100 4.92 -3.59 13.34
C ASP A 100 4.03 -4.57 12.55
N PHE A 101 4.60 -5.74 12.18
CA PHE A 101 3.89 -6.82 11.54
C PHE A 101 3.89 -8.06 12.44
N PRO A 102 2.77 -8.79 12.52
CA PRO A 102 2.70 -10.06 13.23
C PRO A 102 3.79 -11.03 12.76
N ASP A 103 4.31 -11.86 13.66
CA ASP A 103 5.31 -12.87 13.28
C ASP A 103 4.64 -14.07 12.57
N PRO A 104 4.88 -14.28 11.27
CA PRO A 104 4.26 -15.41 10.57
C PRO A 104 4.74 -16.77 11.08
N LYS A 105 5.89 -16.83 11.77
CA LYS A 105 6.46 -18.08 12.31
C LYS A 105 5.63 -18.64 13.45
N THR A 106 4.93 -17.79 14.21
CA THR A 106 4.09 -18.19 15.36
C THR A 106 2.66 -18.56 14.96
N SER A 107 2.28 -18.31 13.72
CA SER A 107 0.94 -18.59 13.22
C SER A 107 0.79 -20.06 12.80
N THR A 108 -0.37 -20.66 13.12
CA THR A 108 -0.78 -21.98 12.62
C THR A 108 -1.45 -21.92 11.24
N ASP A 109 -1.73 -20.71 10.73
CA ASP A 109 -2.33 -20.52 9.41
C ASP A 109 -1.27 -20.80 8.31
N PRO A 110 -1.48 -21.77 7.44
CA PRO A 110 -0.54 -22.08 6.35
C PRO A 110 -0.35 -20.89 5.37
N LYS A 111 -1.29 -19.96 5.33
CA LYS A 111 -1.20 -18.74 4.50
C LYS A 111 -0.56 -17.53 5.21
N ALA A 112 -0.10 -17.68 6.46
CA ALA A 112 0.43 -16.58 7.25
C ALA A 112 1.58 -15.84 6.54
N PHE A 113 2.54 -16.57 5.97
CA PHE A 113 3.67 -15.97 5.25
C PHE A 113 3.22 -15.19 4.00
N ALA A 114 2.30 -15.73 3.22
CA ALA A 114 1.76 -15.03 2.04
C ALA A 114 0.98 -13.78 2.43
N ARG A 115 0.20 -13.83 3.51
CA ARG A 115 -0.54 -12.66 4.03
C ARG A 115 0.41 -11.57 4.52
N ILE A 116 1.40 -11.91 5.35
CA ILE A 116 2.37 -10.92 5.85
C ILE A 116 3.21 -10.34 4.71
N LEU A 117 3.61 -11.16 3.72
CA LEU A 117 4.29 -10.66 2.52
C LEU A 117 3.44 -9.62 1.78
N GLN A 118 2.13 -9.87 1.64
CA GLN A 118 1.22 -8.92 1.00
C GLN A 118 1.09 -7.61 1.81
N GLU A 119 0.94 -7.71 3.13
CA GLU A 119 0.86 -6.53 4.01
C GLU A 119 2.15 -5.69 3.94
N ILE A 120 3.32 -6.33 3.96
CA ILE A 120 4.62 -5.66 3.77
C ILE A 120 4.70 -5.03 2.38
N SER A 121 4.25 -5.73 1.32
CA SER A 121 4.20 -5.22 -0.05
C SER A 121 3.37 -3.93 -0.14
N ASP A 122 2.20 -3.90 0.45
CA ASP A 122 1.33 -2.73 0.44
C ASP A 122 1.98 -1.54 1.19
N ARG A 123 2.64 -1.80 2.32
CA ARG A 123 3.36 -0.78 3.07
C ARG A 123 4.57 -0.25 2.31
N ILE A 124 5.33 -1.12 1.65
CA ILE A 124 6.48 -0.73 0.81
C ILE A 124 6.03 0.13 -0.37
N ARG A 125 4.94 -0.21 -1.04
CA ARG A 125 4.39 0.60 -2.14
C ARG A 125 4.04 2.02 -1.68
N LEU A 126 3.44 2.14 -0.50
CA LEU A 126 3.19 3.46 0.11
C LEU A 126 4.49 4.20 0.42
N PHE A 127 5.48 3.51 0.98
CA PHE A 127 6.80 4.07 1.26
C PHE A 127 7.48 4.61 0.00
N ILE A 128 7.48 3.84 -1.10
CA ILE A 128 8.04 4.27 -2.38
C ILE A 128 7.31 5.51 -2.87
N MET A 129 5.97 5.51 -2.91
CA MET A 129 5.18 6.66 -3.34
C MET A 129 5.47 7.95 -2.58
N VAL A 130 5.68 7.84 -1.27
CA VAL A 130 6.03 9.00 -0.44
C VAL A 130 7.43 9.50 -0.77
N ASN A 131 8.34 8.59 -1.09
CA ASN A 131 9.75 8.90 -1.34
C ASN A 131 10.06 9.29 -2.79
N GLU A 132 9.33 8.79 -3.78
CA GLU A 132 9.40 9.26 -5.17
C GLU A 132 9.03 10.74 -5.30
N LYS A 133 8.15 11.22 -4.44
CA LYS A 133 7.79 12.66 -4.39
C LYS A 133 8.93 13.58 -3.95
N SER A 134 10.03 13.04 -3.42
CA SER A 134 11.22 13.83 -3.08
C SER A 134 12.22 13.97 -4.24
N VAL A 135 12.04 13.27 -5.37
CA VAL A 135 12.97 13.29 -6.52
C VAL A 135 12.35 13.91 -7.77
N ASP A 136 11.03 13.90 -7.89
CA ASP A 136 10.35 14.60 -8.99
C ASP A 136 9.11 15.35 -8.47
N SER A 137 9.28 16.67 -8.38
CA SER A 137 8.24 17.66 -8.13
C SER A 137 7.25 17.74 -9.30
N ALA A 138 6.36 16.76 -9.47
CA ALA A 138 5.37 16.87 -10.54
C ALA A 138 3.95 16.42 -10.18
N ILE A 139 3.68 15.93 -8.98
CA ILE A 139 2.30 15.98 -8.51
C ILE A 139 2.19 17.27 -7.68
N LYS A 140 1.96 18.37 -8.40
CA LYS A 140 1.48 19.60 -7.78
C LYS A 140 0.36 19.22 -6.81
N PRO A 141 0.47 19.53 -5.51
CA PRO A 141 -0.59 19.15 -4.58
C PRO A 141 -1.92 19.63 -5.16
N LEU A 142 -2.90 18.74 -5.27
CA LEU A 142 -4.17 19.06 -5.89
C LEU A 142 -4.74 20.28 -5.17
N GLN A 143 -4.86 21.39 -5.90
CA GLN A 143 -5.37 22.64 -5.34
C GLN A 143 -6.86 22.51 -5.09
N ALA A 144 -7.38 23.23 -4.12
CA ALA A 144 -8.80 23.18 -3.78
C ALA A 144 -9.69 23.43 -4.99
N VAL A 145 -9.36 24.40 -5.84
CA VAL A 145 -10.13 24.69 -7.07
C VAL A 145 -10.16 23.48 -8.01
N ASP A 146 -9.06 22.78 -8.20
CA ASP A 146 -9.00 21.63 -9.09
C ASP A 146 -9.72 20.43 -8.49
N PHE A 147 -9.67 20.25 -7.17
CA PHE A 147 -10.45 19.26 -6.45
C PHE A 147 -11.97 19.50 -6.67
N TYR A 148 -12.46 20.72 -6.43
CA TYR A 148 -13.87 21.03 -6.65
C TYR A 148 -14.30 20.93 -8.12
N LYS A 149 -13.42 21.28 -9.09
CA LYS A 149 -13.68 21.02 -10.52
C LYS A 149 -13.84 19.53 -10.82
N LEU A 150 -13.08 18.65 -10.16
CA LEU A 150 -13.26 17.21 -10.30
C LEU A 150 -14.61 16.76 -9.72
N LEU A 151 -15.02 17.29 -8.58
CA LEU A 151 -16.31 16.97 -7.96
C LEU A 151 -17.52 17.56 -8.72
N ALA A 152 -17.34 18.56 -9.55
CA ALA A 152 -18.42 19.20 -10.31
C ALA A 152 -19.07 18.29 -11.38
N ASP A 153 -18.53 17.12 -11.66
CA ASP A 153 -19.15 16.10 -12.51
C ASP A 153 -19.82 15.04 -11.64
N GLU A 154 -21.08 14.78 -11.90
CA GLU A 154 -21.91 13.87 -11.12
C GLU A 154 -21.32 12.44 -11.07
N THR A 155 -20.87 11.91 -12.21
CA THR A 155 -20.31 10.55 -12.27
C THR A 155 -19.05 10.43 -11.41
N ARG A 156 -18.18 11.46 -11.41
CA ARG A 156 -16.97 11.45 -10.57
C ARG A 156 -17.32 11.60 -9.10
N LEU A 157 -18.23 12.51 -8.76
CA LEU A 157 -18.68 12.70 -7.38
C LEU A 157 -19.27 11.41 -6.81
N LEU A 158 -20.27 10.83 -7.49
CA LEU A 158 -20.92 9.60 -7.03
C LEU A 158 -19.93 8.43 -6.94
N SER A 159 -18.98 8.30 -7.89
CA SER A 159 -17.93 7.28 -7.81
C SER A 159 -17.07 7.43 -6.56
N LEU A 160 -16.64 8.65 -6.22
CA LEU A 160 -15.85 8.92 -5.02
C LEU A 160 -16.63 8.65 -3.74
N LEU A 161 -17.89 9.07 -3.66
CA LEU A 161 -18.74 8.86 -2.49
C LEU A 161 -19.05 7.37 -2.27
N LEU A 162 -19.28 6.59 -3.34
CA LEU A 162 -19.47 5.14 -3.27
C LEU A 162 -18.18 4.43 -2.82
N ILE A 163 -17.03 4.82 -3.38
CA ILE A 163 -15.73 4.24 -2.98
C ILE A 163 -15.39 4.62 -1.53
N GLU A 164 -15.71 5.82 -1.09
CA GLU A 164 -15.52 6.24 0.30
C GLU A 164 -16.38 5.40 1.25
N GLN A 165 -17.62 5.11 0.89
CA GLN A 165 -18.54 4.30 1.70
C GLN A 165 -18.16 2.82 1.74
N GLU A 166 -17.84 2.23 0.59
CA GLU A 166 -17.58 0.79 0.43
C GLU A 166 -16.12 0.40 0.69
N GLY A 167 -15.22 1.40 0.83
CA GLY A 167 -13.78 1.25 0.97
C GLY A 167 -13.07 0.99 -0.35
N GLU A 168 -13.59 0.09 -1.17
CA GLU A 168 -13.02 -0.26 -2.48
C GLU A 168 -14.10 -0.82 -3.40
N LEU A 169 -14.08 -0.42 -4.69
CA LEU A 169 -15.01 -0.90 -5.71
C LEU A 169 -14.27 -1.16 -7.03
N CYS A 170 -14.71 -2.18 -7.77
CA CYS A 170 -14.24 -2.43 -9.13
C CYS A 170 -15.04 -1.62 -10.17
N VAL A 171 -14.53 -1.60 -11.41
CA VAL A 171 -15.20 -0.90 -12.53
C VAL A 171 -16.61 -1.43 -12.76
N CYS A 172 -16.82 -2.75 -12.70
CA CYS A 172 -18.12 -3.36 -12.93
C CYS A 172 -19.14 -3.02 -11.83
N GLU A 173 -18.71 -2.95 -10.56
CA GLU A 173 -19.57 -2.51 -9.47
C GLU A 173 -20.00 -1.04 -9.66
N LEU A 174 -19.11 -0.17 -10.08
CA LEU A 174 -19.43 1.23 -10.38
C LEU A 174 -20.31 1.40 -11.62
N MET A 175 -20.14 0.55 -12.63
CA MET A 175 -21.05 0.53 -13.80
C MET A 175 -22.46 0.19 -13.40
N GLU A 176 -22.64 -0.88 -12.61
CA GLU A 176 -23.95 -1.32 -12.12
C GLU A 176 -24.57 -0.26 -11.19
N ALA A 177 -23.81 0.21 -10.20
CA ALA A 177 -24.28 1.19 -9.23
C ALA A 177 -24.76 2.49 -9.90
N LEU A 178 -23.98 3.01 -10.84
CA LEU A 178 -24.25 4.31 -11.48
C LEU A 178 -25.04 4.21 -12.78
N ASP A 179 -25.35 2.99 -13.24
CA ASP A 179 -26.06 2.73 -14.50
C ASP A 179 -25.35 3.44 -15.68
N GLN A 180 -24.04 3.23 -15.77
CA GLN A 180 -23.20 3.87 -16.76
C GLN A 180 -22.32 2.85 -17.50
N LEU A 181 -22.06 3.12 -18.77
CA LEU A 181 -21.21 2.29 -19.62
C LEU A 181 -19.74 2.33 -19.19
N GLN A 182 -19.04 1.19 -19.36
CA GLN A 182 -17.62 1.03 -19.00
C GLN A 182 -16.70 2.14 -19.53
N PRO A 183 -16.78 2.60 -20.81
CA PRO A 183 -15.90 3.64 -21.31
C PRO A 183 -16.01 4.95 -20.54
N LYS A 184 -17.25 5.31 -20.11
CA LYS A 184 -17.48 6.52 -19.33
C LYS A 184 -16.89 6.38 -17.92
N ILE A 185 -17.20 5.30 -17.22
CA ILE A 185 -16.66 5.02 -15.86
C ILE A 185 -15.14 4.97 -15.90
N SER A 186 -14.54 4.19 -16.81
CA SER A 186 -13.09 4.05 -16.92
C SER A 186 -12.37 5.39 -17.18
N ARG A 187 -12.97 6.26 -18.01
CA ARG A 187 -12.44 7.61 -18.27
C ARG A 187 -12.45 8.46 -17.02
N HIS A 188 -13.54 8.48 -16.26
CA HIS A 188 -13.66 9.25 -15.03
C HIS A 188 -12.74 8.73 -13.93
N LEU A 189 -12.65 7.41 -13.73
CA LEU A 189 -11.72 6.81 -12.79
C LEU A 189 -10.26 7.11 -13.14
N SER A 190 -9.91 7.09 -14.44
CA SER A 190 -8.57 7.48 -14.91
C SER A 190 -8.25 8.94 -14.57
N GLN A 191 -9.21 9.86 -14.71
CA GLN A 191 -9.03 11.26 -14.34
C GLN A 191 -8.80 11.42 -12.83
N LEU A 192 -9.63 10.76 -12.00
CA LEU A 192 -9.51 10.80 -10.54
C LEU A 192 -8.18 10.19 -10.06
N ARG A 193 -7.73 9.09 -10.69
CA ARG A 193 -6.44 8.46 -10.41
C ARG A 193 -5.28 9.38 -10.78
N LYS A 194 -5.28 9.97 -11.98
CA LYS A 194 -4.24 10.92 -12.43
C LYS A 194 -4.16 12.15 -11.52
N ALA A 195 -5.28 12.57 -10.95
CA ALA A 195 -5.34 13.67 -9.99
C ALA A 195 -4.90 13.27 -8.57
N GLY A 196 -4.60 11.98 -8.32
CA GLY A 196 -4.18 11.49 -7.01
C GLY A 196 -5.30 11.31 -5.99
N LEU A 197 -6.57 11.28 -6.42
CA LEU A 197 -7.72 11.01 -5.55
C LEU A 197 -7.96 9.51 -5.34
N LEU A 198 -7.62 8.68 -6.33
CA LEU A 198 -7.81 7.24 -6.31
C LEU A 198 -6.49 6.50 -6.53
N LEU A 199 -6.38 5.34 -5.90
CA LEU A 199 -5.45 4.27 -6.26
C LEU A 199 -6.23 3.12 -6.89
N ASP A 200 -5.58 2.41 -7.81
CA ASP A 200 -6.06 1.17 -8.36
C ASP A 200 -5.18 -0.01 -7.93
N ARG A 201 -5.78 -1.18 -7.82
CA ARG A 201 -5.08 -2.46 -7.74
C ARG A 201 -5.72 -3.48 -8.67
N ARG A 202 -4.90 -4.34 -9.24
CA ARG A 202 -5.38 -5.41 -10.12
C ARG A 202 -5.46 -6.73 -9.35
N GLN A 203 -6.59 -7.42 -9.50
CA GLN A 203 -6.80 -8.75 -8.96
C GLN A 203 -7.43 -9.64 -10.04
N GLY A 204 -6.65 -10.53 -10.64
CA GLY A 204 -7.05 -11.31 -11.80
C GLY A 204 -7.48 -10.41 -12.97
N GLN A 205 -8.72 -10.57 -13.42
CA GLN A 205 -9.31 -9.74 -14.48
C GLN A 205 -9.92 -8.41 -13.98
N TRP A 206 -9.99 -8.21 -12.65
CA TRP A 206 -10.65 -7.08 -12.03
C TRP A 206 -9.66 -5.98 -11.69
N VAL A 207 -10.08 -4.71 -11.85
CA VAL A 207 -9.37 -3.51 -11.38
C VAL A 207 -10.24 -2.85 -10.32
N PHE A 208 -9.75 -2.83 -9.09
CA PHE A 208 -10.39 -2.21 -7.94
C PHE A 208 -9.83 -0.82 -7.71
N TYR A 209 -10.68 0.09 -7.27
CA TYR A 209 -10.32 1.49 -6.95
C TYR A 209 -10.67 1.80 -5.50
N ARG A 210 -9.76 2.46 -4.80
CA ARG A 210 -9.94 2.98 -3.44
C ARG A 210 -9.48 4.43 -3.35
N LEU A 211 -9.94 5.15 -2.33
CA LEU A 211 -9.40 6.48 -2.06
C LEU A 211 -7.89 6.40 -1.78
N HIS A 212 -7.18 7.40 -2.29
CA HIS A 212 -5.74 7.47 -2.07
C HIS A 212 -5.45 7.61 -0.56
N PRO A 213 -4.60 6.77 0.06
CA PRO A 213 -4.36 6.80 1.51
C PRO A 213 -3.71 8.11 1.97
N LEU A 214 -2.98 8.79 1.09
CA LEU A 214 -2.37 10.10 1.35
C LEU A 214 -3.26 11.28 0.88
N LEU A 215 -4.55 11.03 0.65
CA LEU A 215 -5.48 12.11 0.38
C LEU A 215 -5.53 13.06 1.60
N ASN A 216 -5.39 14.36 1.36
CA ASN A 216 -5.41 15.35 2.43
C ASN A 216 -6.69 15.24 3.28
N ASP A 217 -6.58 15.42 4.58
CA ASP A 217 -7.69 15.23 5.53
C ASP A 217 -8.90 16.10 5.17
N TRP A 218 -8.68 17.36 4.81
CA TRP A 218 -9.78 18.25 4.41
C TRP A 218 -10.57 17.74 3.18
N MET A 219 -9.90 17.07 2.23
CA MET A 219 -10.57 16.48 1.06
C MET A 219 -11.42 15.26 1.48
N ARG A 220 -10.91 14.45 2.43
CA ARG A 220 -11.68 13.34 3.02
C ARG A 220 -12.91 13.85 3.74
N GLU A 221 -12.73 14.90 4.55
CA GLU A 221 -13.82 15.54 5.27
C GLU A 221 -14.90 16.07 4.32
N VAL A 222 -14.52 16.73 3.22
CA VAL A 222 -15.47 17.19 2.21
C VAL A 222 -16.27 16.03 1.62
N LEU A 223 -15.64 14.92 1.25
CA LEU A 223 -16.34 13.74 0.72
C LEU A 223 -17.28 13.14 1.77
N GLN A 224 -16.80 12.97 2.99
CA GLN A 224 -17.58 12.42 4.10
C GLN A 224 -18.78 13.31 4.44
N GLN A 225 -18.58 14.60 4.58
CA GLN A 225 -19.67 15.57 4.87
C GLN A 225 -20.68 15.62 3.71
N THR A 226 -20.20 15.60 2.46
CA THR A 226 -21.09 15.57 1.29
C THR A 226 -21.97 14.33 1.34
N ARG A 227 -21.43 13.15 1.61
CA ARG A 227 -22.19 11.90 1.70
C ARG A 227 -23.19 11.92 2.87
N GLN A 228 -22.73 12.33 4.06
CA GLN A 228 -23.55 12.31 5.28
C GLN A 228 -24.76 13.24 5.20
N HIS A 229 -24.59 14.43 4.60
CA HIS A 229 -25.65 15.43 4.53
C HIS A 229 -26.49 15.36 3.25
N ASN A 230 -26.15 14.47 2.30
CA ASN A 230 -26.88 14.26 1.06
C ASN A 230 -27.12 12.77 0.79
N PRO A 231 -27.75 12.01 1.70
CA PRO A 231 -27.92 10.56 1.54
C PRO A 231 -28.70 10.17 0.28
N ALA A 232 -29.58 11.05 -0.19
CA ALA A 232 -30.39 10.83 -1.40
C ALA A 232 -29.50 10.63 -2.66
N LEU A 233 -28.29 11.20 -2.71
CA LEU A 233 -27.39 11.06 -3.85
C LEU A 233 -27.01 9.61 -4.14
N LEU A 234 -26.87 8.78 -3.10
CA LEU A 234 -26.43 7.40 -3.25
C LEU A 234 -27.55 6.36 -3.14
N THR A 235 -28.77 6.73 -2.82
CA THR A 235 -29.87 5.79 -2.53
C THR A 235 -30.05 4.78 -3.67
N GLN A 236 -30.19 5.23 -4.91
CA GLN A 236 -30.36 4.34 -6.06
C GLN A 236 -29.09 3.53 -6.38
N ALA A 237 -27.94 4.16 -6.30
CA ALA A 237 -26.66 3.52 -6.58
C ALA A 237 -26.36 2.40 -5.57
N CYS A 238 -26.61 2.64 -4.28
CA CYS A 238 -26.48 1.64 -3.24
C CYS A 238 -27.48 0.47 -3.42
N ALA A 239 -28.75 0.76 -3.78
CA ALA A 239 -29.74 -0.27 -4.04
C ALA A 239 -29.32 -1.19 -5.21
N ARG A 240 -28.84 -0.62 -6.32
CA ARG A 240 -28.33 -1.41 -7.46
C ARG A 240 -27.11 -2.24 -7.07
N LEU A 241 -26.17 -1.66 -6.32
CA LEU A 241 -24.98 -2.34 -5.86
C LEU A 241 -25.30 -3.53 -4.94
N GLN A 242 -26.29 -3.38 -4.06
CA GLN A 242 -26.79 -4.46 -3.19
C GLN A 242 -27.50 -5.56 -3.97
N ALA A 243 -28.22 -5.22 -5.05
CA ALA A 243 -28.91 -6.18 -5.91
C ALA A 243 -27.97 -6.93 -6.85
N MET A 244 -26.70 -6.54 -6.96
CA MET A 244 -25.71 -7.15 -7.84
C MET A 244 -25.34 -8.58 -7.37
N HIS A 245 -25.77 -9.60 -8.13
CA HIS A 245 -25.60 -11.02 -7.75
C HIS A 245 -24.16 -11.53 -7.90
N ASN A 246 -23.36 -10.94 -8.80
CA ASN A 246 -22.00 -11.38 -9.13
C ASN A 246 -20.96 -10.35 -8.68
N ARG A 247 -21.07 -9.81 -7.47
CA ARG A 247 -20.04 -8.92 -6.94
C ARG A 247 -18.71 -9.69 -6.80
N PRO A 248 -17.61 -9.17 -7.33
CA PRO A 248 -16.29 -9.77 -7.11
C PRO A 248 -15.96 -9.81 -5.62
N SER A 249 -15.43 -10.95 -5.15
CA SER A 249 -14.98 -11.06 -3.77
C SER A 249 -13.81 -10.09 -3.53
N LYS A 250 -13.97 -9.23 -2.55
CA LYS A 250 -12.88 -8.39 -1.99
C LYS A 250 -12.03 -9.29 -1.10
N CYS A 251 -11.08 -10.03 -1.66
CA CYS A 251 -10.13 -10.84 -0.88
C CYS A 251 -8.86 -10.08 -0.59
#